data_8313fa3feff3997055c8f8ead63482ec
#
_entry.id   8313fa3feff3997055c8f8ead63482ec
#
_cell.length_a   1.000
_cell.length_b   1.000
_cell.length_c   1.000
_cell.angle_alpha   90.00
_cell.angle_beta   90.00
_cell.angle_gamma   90.00
#
_symmetry.space_group_name_H-M   'P 1'
#
loop_
_entity.id
_entity.type
_entity.pdbx_description
1 polymer ?
#
loop_
_entity_poly.entity_id
_entity_poly.type
_entity_poly.pdbx_seq_one_letter_code
_entity_poly.pdbx_strand_id
1 'polypeptide(L)'
;MPTLDPARARPARDLPLAPTLRFPLLPQDREWDLHGVVLLLHGGAATSHEPVRPGNLAAWRMTRFVPAFRTRHRGENPQLAVALLRNRMRGWNAQDELPVPDPVADALWALDQIDERLGPVPVVLAGHSLGGRAALRVAGHPSVRGVAALAPWLPPGEPLTQLADRNVLIAHGTSDRVTSLDASLSYAREAAVVARSVQTRRFPGGHAMVRGAGRWHQLVYRFALDSLGG
;
A
#
# COMPACT_ATOMS: atom_id res chain seq x y z
N MET A 1 -23.90 22.67 -47.12
CA MET A 1 -23.40 23.05 -45.79
C MET A 1 -24.28 22.36 -44.77
N PRO A 2 -23.84 21.25 -44.12
CA PRO A 2 -24.61 20.66 -43.04
C PRO A 2 -24.31 21.46 -41.75
N THR A 3 -25.36 21.96 -41.15
CA THR A 3 -25.37 22.65 -39.85
C THR A 3 -25.04 21.67 -38.74
N LEU A 4 -23.97 21.96 -37.97
CA LEU A 4 -23.60 21.26 -36.75
C LEU A 4 -24.67 21.47 -35.69
N ASP A 5 -25.31 20.38 -35.26
CA ASP A 5 -26.28 20.36 -34.17
C ASP A 5 -25.53 20.53 -32.82
N PRO A 6 -25.76 21.60 -32.06
CA PRO A 6 -25.08 21.83 -30.78
C PRO A 6 -25.62 20.96 -29.63
N ALA A 7 -26.61 20.09 -29.89
CA ALA A 7 -27.26 19.27 -28.84
C ALA A 7 -26.56 17.94 -28.54
N ARG A 8 -25.43 17.61 -29.19
CA ARG A 8 -24.58 16.45 -28.82
C ARG A 8 -23.42 16.84 -27.89
N ALA A 9 -23.69 17.67 -26.88
CA ALA A 9 -22.78 17.78 -25.76
C ALA A 9 -22.74 16.39 -25.06
N ARG A 10 -21.61 15.71 -25.17
CA ARG A 10 -21.32 14.49 -24.38
C ARG A 10 -21.53 14.80 -22.92
N PRO A 11 -22.24 13.95 -22.14
CA PRO A 11 -22.43 14.18 -20.73
C PRO A 11 -21.04 14.19 -20.07
N ALA A 12 -20.84 15.09 -19.11
CA ALA A 12 -19.64 15.24 -18.30
C ALA A 12 -19.25 13.92 -17.60
N ARG A 13 -18.52 13.06 -18.30
CA ARG A 13 -18.01 11.77 -17.82
C ARG A 13 -16.50 11.73 -17.61
N ASP A 14 -15.79 12.81 -17.82
CA ASP A 14 -14.33 12.85 -17.78
C ASP A 14 -13.79 13.81 -16.72
N LEU A 15 -14.32 13.78 -15.51
CA LEU A 15 -13.52 14.15 -14.36
C LEU A 15 -12.50 13.02 -14.17
N PRO A 16 -11.18 13.31 -14.11
CA PRO A 16 -10.17 12.28 -13.88
C PRO A 16 -10.56 11.54 -12.61
N LEU A 17 -10.67 10.21 -12.71
CA LEU A 17 -10.97 9.35 -11.58
C LEU A 17 -9.94 9.66 -10.49
N ALA A 18 -10.39 10.16 -9.35
CA ALA A 18 -9.52 10.45 -8.21
C ALA A 18 -9.33 9.17 -7.37
N PRO A 19 -8.16 8.98 -6.77
CA PRO A 19 -7.97 7.95 -5.76
C PRO A 19 -8.85 8.27 -4.54
N THR A 20 -9.13 7.28 -3.71
CA THR A 20 -9.88 7.53 -2.47
C THR A 20 -9.12 7.00 -1.27
N LEU A 21 -9.06 7.82 -0.23
CA LEU A 21 -8.47 7.48 1.06
C LEU A 21 -9.59 7.39 2.11
N ARG A 22 -9.67 6.27 2.80
CA ARG A 22 -10.63 6.05 3.90
C ARG A 22 -9.89 5.66 5.16
N PHE A 23 -10.40 6.08 6.30
CA PHE A 23 -9.89 5.74 7.63
C PHE A 23 -10.88 4.82 8.36
N PRO A 24 -10.83 3.48 8.14
CA PRO A 24 -11.72 2.53 8.81
C PRO A 24 -11.41 2.40 10.30
N LEU A 25 -10.25 2.86 10.72
CA LEU A 25 -9.85 3.00 12.10
C LEU A 25 -9.15 4.34 12.28
N LEU A 26 -9.84 5.26 12.91
CA LEU A 26 -9.32 6.56 13.32
C LEU A 26 -9.79 6.80 14.75
N PRO A 27 -8.87 7.05 15.69
CA PRO A 27 -9.26 7.46 17.04
C PRO A 27 -10.11 8.74 17.00
N GLN A 28 -11.20 8.79 17.76
CA GLN A 28 -12.18 9.88 17.68
C GLN A 28 -11.88 11.07 18.60
N ASP A 29 -11.10 10.86 19.64
CA ASP A 29 -10.77 11.87 20.61
C ASP A 29 -9.53 12.67 20.19
N ARG A 30 -9.65 13.98 20.07
CA ARG A 30 -8.58 14.89 19.64
C ARG A 30 -7.44 15.08 20.64
N GLU A 31 -7.57 14.54 21.85
CA GLU A 31 -6.52 14.59 22.91
C GLU A 31 -5.47 13.48 22.78
N TRP A 32 -5.44 12.76 21.69
CA TRP A 32 -4.66 11.55 21.55
C TRP A 32 -3.38 11.80 20.79
N ASP A 33 -2.31 11.39 21.41
CA ASP A 33 -1.02 11.27 20.78
C ASP A 33 -1.06 10.11 19.77
N LEU A 34 -1.42 10.41 18.52
CA LEU A 34 -1.48 9.41 17.46
C LEU A 34 -0.06 8.94 17.16
N HIS A 35 0.29 7.71 17.54
CA HIS A 35 1.61 7.14 17.33
C HIS A 35 1.96 6.93 15.87
N GLY A 36 0.96 6.81 15.01
CA GLY A 36 1.18 6.71 13.58
C GLY A 36 0.00 6.15 12.79
N VAL A 37 0.21 6.04 11.51
CA VAL A 37 -0.78 5.55 10.53
C VAL A 37 -0.25 4.31 9.82
N VAL A 38 -1.09 3.30 9.64
CA VAL A 38 -0.84 2.20 8.73
C VAL A 38 -1.63 2.42 7.45
N LEU A 39 -0.94 2.73 6.35
CA LEU A 39 -1.55 2.90 5.03
C LEU A 39 -1.55 1.56 4.27
N LEU A 40 -2.73 1.07 3.97
CA LEU A 40 -2.94 -0.20 3.27
C LEU A 40 -3.14 0.03 1.77
N LEU A 41 -2.32 -0.65 0.94
CA LEU A 41 -2.31 -0.56 -0.51
C LEU A 41 -2.69 -1.91 -1.14
N HIS A 42 -3.67 -1.89 -2.04
CA HIS A 42 -4.17 -3.11 -2.65
C HIS A 42 -3.41 -3.52 -3.92
N GLY A 43 -3.56 -4.78 -4.31
CA GLY A 43 -3.04 -5.33 -5.55
C GLY A 43 -3.79 -4.85 -6.80
N GLY A 44 -3.23 -5.17 -7.95
CA GLY A 44 -3.79 -4.79 -9.25
C GLY A 44 -3.24 -5.65 -10.39
N ALA A 45 -3.07 -5.08 -11.56
CA ALA A 45 -2.55 -5.72 -12.76
C ALA A 45 -1.28 -5.01 -13.27
N ALA A 46 -0.49 -5.68 -14.09
CA ALA A 46 0.67 -5.07 -14.73
C ALA A 46 0.26 -3.90 -15.65
N THR A 47 -0.83 -4.08 -16.39
CA THR A 47 -1.40 -3.05 -17.25
C THR A 47 -2.91 -3.13 -17.20
N SER A 48 -3.58 -2.04 -16.87
CA SER A 48 -5.04 -1.91 -16.97
C SER A 48 -5.49 -0.48 -16.71
N HIS A 49 -6.19 0.11 -17.64
CA HIS A 49 -6.82 1.43 -17.51
C HIS A 49 -8.26 1.36 -16.98
N GLU A 50 -8.67 0.18 -16.48
CA GLU A 50 -9.95 0.05 -15.82
C GLU A 50 -9.92 0.70 -14.44
N PRO A 51 -10.95 1.46 -14.06
CA PRO A 51 -11.05 2.05 -12.74
C PRO A 51 -11.23 0.98 -11.65
N VAL A 52 -10.67 1.24 -10.48
CA VAL A 52 -10.92 0.41 -9.30
C VAL A 52 -12.28 0.76 -8.70
N ARG A 53 -13.28 -0.07 -8.95
CA ARG A 53 -14.65 0.13 -8.46
C ARG A 53 -14.81 -0.32 -7.00
N PRO A 54 -15.79 0.22 -6.26
CA PRO A 54 -16.21 -0.35 -4.97
C PRO A 54 -16.50 -1.86 -5.10
N GLY A 55 -16.05 -2.65 -4.11
CA GLY A 55 -16.19 -4.11 -4.16
C GLY A 55 -15.07 -4.86 -4.91
N ASN A 56 -14.05 -4.15 -5.41
CA ASN A 56 -12.88 -4.81 -5.99
C ASN A 56 -12.22 -5.77 -4.99
N LEU A 57 -12.04 -7.03 -5.39
CA LEU A 57 -11.52 -8.10 -4.50
C LEU A 57 -10.12 -7.82 -3.96
N ALA A 58 -9.26 -7.17 -4.75
CA ALA A 58 -7.91 -6.84 -4.28
C ALA A 58 -7.96 -5.74 -3.20
N ALA A 59 -8.80 -4.72 -3.38
CA ALA A 59 -9.04 -3.70 -2.37
C ALA A 59 -9.72 -4.29 -1.12
N TRP A 60 -10.73 -5.15 -1.31
CA TRP A 60 -11.41 -5.84 -0.21
C TRP A 60 -10.44 -6.70 0.62
N ARG A 61 -9.49 -7.38 -0.01
CA ARG A 61 -8.47 -8.17 0.70
C ARG A 61 -7.72 -7.35 1.74
N MET A 62 -7.38 -6.11 1.43
CA MET A 62 -6.66 -5.24 2.37
C MET A 62 -7.54 -4.80 3.54
N THR A 63 -8.84 -4.70 3.39
CA THR A 63 -9.74 -4.39 4.52
C THR A 63 -9.69 -5.45 5.62
N ARG A 64 -9.32 -6.70 5.28
CA ARG A 64 -9.20 -7.81 6.23
C ARG A 64 -8.06 -7.63 7.25
N PHE A 65 -7.14 -6.72 7.00
CA PHE A 65 -6.09 -6.38 7.96
C PHE A 65 -6.60 -5.48 9.09
N VAL A 66 -7.63 -4.66 8.87
CA VAL A 66 -8.16 -3.69 9.83
C VAL A 66 -8.52 -4.30 11.20
N PRO A 67 -9.19 -5.47 11.29
CA PRO A 67 -9.51 -6.08 12.58
C PRO A 67 -8.30 -6.36 13.48
N ALA A 68 -7.13 -6.68 12.89
CA ALA A 68 -5.92 -6.92 13.67
C ALA A 68 -5.45 -5.69 14.46
N PHE A 69 -5.82 -4.51 13.99
CA PHE A 69 -5.53 -3.25 14.65
C PHE A 69 -6.64 -2.86 15.66
N ARG A 70 -7.91 -3.21 15.39
CA ARG A 70 -9.06 -2.90 16.28
C ARG A 70 -9.04 -3.66 17.58
N THR A 71 -8.76 -4.95 17.56
CA THR A 71 -8.88 -5.83 18.74
C THR A 71 -7.85 -5.52 19.83
N ARG A 72 -6.82 -4.77 19.50
CA ARG A 72 -5.68 -4.48 20.38
C ARG A 72 -5.63 -3.04 20.89
N HIS A 73 -6.59 -2.19 20.47
CA HIS A 73 -6.79 -0.85 21.00
C HIS A 73 -7.34 -0.80 22.44
N ARG A 74 -7.73 -1.94 23.02
CA ARG A 74 -8.35 -2.01 24.36
C ARG A 74 -7.33 -2.23 25.47
N GLY A 75 -6.21 -1.53 25.44
CA GLY A 75 -5.17 -1.67 26.46
C GLY A 75 -4.04 -0.67 26.22
N GLU A 76 -2.94 -0.81 26.89
CA GLU A 76 -1.77 0.06 26.91
C GLU A 76 -1.00 0.20 25.57
N ASN A 77 -1.64 -0.08 24.44
CA ASN A 77 -0.98 -0.05 23.13
C ASN A 77 -1.06 1.32 22.46
N PRO A 78 0.00 1.72 21.73
CA PRO A 78 0.06 2.97 21.00
C PRO A 78 -1.10 3.08 20.01
N GLN A 79 -1.67 4.25 19.92
CA GLN A 79 -2.83 4.53 19.09
C GLN A 79 -2.47 4.64 17.63
N LEU A 80 -2.87 3.66 16.86
CA LEU A 80 -2.64 3.62 15.42
C LEU A 80 -3.93 3.89 14.65
N ALA A 81 -3.87 4.81 13.70
CA ALA A 81 -4.88 4.91 12.65
C ALA A 81 -4.59 3.90 11.54
N VAL A 82 -5.62 3.44 10.86
CA VAL A 82 -5.51 2.63 9.65
C VAL A 82 -6.20 3.36 8.51
N ALA A 83 -5.45 3.60 7.45
CA ALA A 83 -5.93 4.17 6.21
C ALA A 83 -5.96 3.12 5.08
N LEU A 84 -6.95 3.20 4.21
CA LEU A 84 -7.11 2.34 3.04
C LEU A 84 -7.08 3.21 1.79
N LEU A 85 -6.09 3.00 0.94
CA LEU A 85 -6.04 3.60 -0.39
C LEU A 85 -6.80 2.71 -1.37
N ARG A 86 -7.69 3.30 -2.15
CA ARG A 86 -8.22 2.73 -3.39
C ARG A 86 -7.67 3.52 -4.57
N ASN A 87 -6.83 2.87 -5.35
CA ASN A 87 -6.23 3.46 -6.54
C ASN A 87 -7.29 3.90 -7.57
N ARG A 88 -6.96 4.86 -8.40
CA ARG A 88 -7.77 5.28 -9.56
C ARG A 88 -7.92 4.11 -10.54
N MET A 89 -6.80 3.54 -10.96
CA MET A 89 -6.69 2.51 -11.98
C MET A 89 -6.21 1.18 -11.39
N ARG A 90 -6.56 0.08 -12.07
CA ARG A 90 -6.15 -1.26 -11.67
C ARG A 90 -4.70 -1.58 -12.05
N GLY A 91 -4.15 -0.92 -13.06
CA GLY A 91 -2.85 -1.21 -13.63
C GLY A 91 -1.70 -0.44 -13.00
N TRP A 92 -0.49 -0.93 -13.23
CA TRP A 92 0.74 -0.19 -12.96
C TRP A 92 0.90 0.98 -13.91
N ASN A 93 0.59 0.76 -15.20
CA ASN A 93 0.49 1.76 -16.27
C ASN A 93 1.71 2.69 -16.40
N ALA A 94 2.92 2.17 -16.15
CA ALA A 94 4.13 2.91 -16.46
C ALA A 94 4.25 3.05 -17.99
N GLN A 95 4.32 4.26 -18.49
CA GLN A 95 4.57 4.60 -19.88
C GLN A 95 5.75 5.57 -19.94
N ASP A 96 6.47 5.61 -21.06
CA ASP A 96 7.62 6.50 -21.25
C ASP A 96 7.26 7.99 -21.06
N GLU A 97 6.02 8.35 -21.39
CA GLU A 97 5.48 9.71 -21.24
C GLU A 97 4.95 10.03 -19.83
N LEU A 98 4.69 9.02 -19.02
CA LEU A 98 4.26 9.15 -17.63
C LEU A 98 5.31 8.50 -16.71
N PRO A 99 6.29 9.28 -16.23
CA PRO A 99 7.44 8.74 -15.49
C PRO A 99 7.03 8.12 -14.14
N VAL A 100 5.84 8.46 -13.62
CA VAL A 100 5.34 7.94 -12.35
C VAL A 100 4.15 7.00 -12.60
N PRO A 101 4.27 5.71 -12.26
CA PRO A 101 3.17 4.75 -12.39
C PRO A 101 1.95 5.16 -11.57
N ASP A 102 0.74 4.87 -12.09
CA ASP A 102 -0.52 5.25 -11.42
C ASP A 102 -0.59 4.91 -9.91
N PRO A 103 -0.26 3.68 -9.46
CA PRO A 103 -0.33 3.34 -8.04
C PRO A 103 0.71 4.06 -7.18
N VAL A 104 1.82 4.48 -7.77
CA VAL A 104 2.85 5.28 -7.08
C VAL A 104 2.36 6.71 -6.88
N ALA A 105 1.80 7.32 -7.92
CA ALA A 105 1.19 8.64 -7.83
C ALA A 105 0.03 8.67 -6.82
N ASP A 106 -0.83 7.64 -6.83
CA ASP A 106 -1.94 7.52 -5.89
C ASP A 106 -1.47 7.31 -4.45
N ALA A 107 -0.37 6.57 -4.24
CA ALA A 107 0.20 6.37 -2.92
C ALA A 107 0.86 7.64 -2.36
N LEU A 108 1.57 8.42 -3.20
CA LEU A 108 2.11 9.73 -2.80
C LEU A 108 0.98 10.68 -2.43
N TRP A 109 -0.05 10.80 -3.27
CA TRP A 109 -1.24 11.59 -2.94
C TRP A 109 -1.87 11.17 -1.59
N ALA A 110 -1.95 9.87 -1.30
CA ALA A 110 -2.51 9.39 -0.05
C ALA A 110 -1.64 9.78 1.17
N LEU A 111 -0.33 9.79 1.03
CA LEU A 111 0.59 10.26 2.06
C LEU A 111 0.43 11.76 2.32
N ASP A 112 0.35 12.58 1.26
CA ASP A 112 0.07 14.02 1.37
C ASP A 112 -1.28 14.26 2.07
N GLN A 113 -2.32 13.48 1.73
CA GLN A 113 -3.64 13.58 2.38
C GLN A 113 -3.63 13.16 3.85
N ILE A 114 -2.75 12.24 4.25
CA ILE A 114 -2.54 11.88 5.66
C ILE A 114 -1.90 13.06 6.40
N ASP A 115 -0.83 13.63 5.85
CA ASP A 115 -0.13 14.77 6.43
C ASP A 115 -1.03 16.00 6.56
N GLU A 116 -1.86 16.29 5.55
CA GLU A 116 -2.83 17.40 5.57
C GLU A 116 -3.91 17.22 6.65
N ARG A 117 -4.39 15.99 6.88
CA ARG A 117 -5.52 15.72 7.78
C ARG A 117 -5.12 15.48 9.23
N LEU A 118 -3.96 14.83 9.43
CA LEU A 118 -3.53 14.36 10.75
C LEU A 118 -2.27 15.07 11.26
N GLY A 119 -1.66 15.91 10.42
CA GLY A 119 -0.36 16.52 10.69
C GLY A 119 0.80 15.57 10.41
N PRO A 120 2.02 15.93 10.81
CA PRO A 120 3.25 15.18 10.53
C PRO A 120 3.34 13.91 11.40
N VAL A 121 2.51 12.91 11.10
CA VAL A 121 2.49 11.63 11.80
C VAL A 121 3.34 10.58 11.06
N PRO A 122 4.05 9.68 11.76
CA PRO A 122 4.80 8.61 11.12
C PRO A 122 3.86 7.58 10.47
N VAL A 123 4.27 7.08 9.30
CA VAL A 123 3.47 6.14 8.50
C VAL A 123 4.22 4.83 8.28
N VAL A 124 3.52 3.72 8.41
CA VAL A 124 3.95 2.40 7.91
C VAL A 124 3.06 2.03 6.73
N LEU A 125 3.70 1.68 5.62
CA LEU A 125 3.03 1.19 4.42
C LEU A 125 2.85 -0.33 4.50
N ALA A 126 1.68 -0.84 4.17
CA ALA A 126 1.47 -2.28 4.00
C ALA A 126 0.76 -2.55 2.68
N GLY A 127 1.47 -3.14 1.72
CA GLY A 127 0.98 -3.33 0.36
C GLY A 127 1.01 -4.78 -0.10
N HIS A 128 -0.02 -5.20 -0.84
CA HIS A 128 -0.10 -6.53 -1.44
C HIS A 128 0.15 -6.49 -2.94
N SER A 129 0.99 -7.41 -3.46
CA SER A 129 1.23 -7.58 -4.89
C SER A 129 1.72 -6.27 -5.54
N LEU A 130 0.98 -5.70 -6.51
CA LEU A 130 1.23 -4.38 -7.09
C LEU A 130 1.29 -3.28 -6.01
N GLY A 131 0.41 -3.31 -5.00
CA GLY A 131 0.45 -2.37 -3.88
C GLY A 131 1.71 -2.52 -3.02
N GLY A 132 2.29 -3.74 -2.93
CA GLY A 132 3.58 -3.97 -2.29
C GLY A 132 4.73 -3.31 -3.03
N ARG A 133 4.71 -3.38 -4.37
CA ARG A 133 5.66 -2.66 -5.23
C ARG A 133 5.52 -1.14 -5.10
N ALA A 134 4.29 -0.63 -5.11
CA ALA A 134 4.03 0.79 -4.93
C ALA A 134 4.51 1.29 -3.56
N ALA A 135 4.24 0.53 -2.49
CA ALA A 135 4.71 0.85 -1.14
C ALA A 135 6.25 0.98 -1.08
N LEU A 136 6.97 0.04 -1.69
CA LEU A 136 8.44 0.10 -1.77
C LEU A 136 8.92 1.32 -2.56
N ARG A 137 8.22 1.70 -3.64
CA ARG A 137 8.57 2.87 -4.47
C ARG A 137 8.42 4.20 -3.74
N VAL A 138 7.40 4.34 -2.89
CA VAL A 138 7.14 5.60 -2.15
C VAL A 138 7.77 5.63 -0.76
N ALA A 139 8.58 4.64 -0.41
CA ALA A 139 9.22 4.52 0.90
C ALA A 139 10.08 5.72 1.30
N GLY A 140 10.61 6.47 0.32
CA GLY A 140 11.40 7.68 0.55
C GLY A 140 10.61 8.89 1.06
N HIS A 141 9.28 8.83 1.10
CA HIS A 141 8.47 9.93 1.64
C HIS A 141 8.84 10.22 3.10
N PRO A 142 8.94 11.50 3.52
CA PRO A 142 9.44 11.87 4.86
C PRO A 142 8.65 11.27 6.03
N SER A 143 7.34 11.08 5.89
CA SER A 143 6.51 10.47 6.94
C SER A 143 6.70 8.95 7.06
N VAL A 144 7.23 8.25 6.04
CA VAL A 144 7.34 6.79 6.06
C VAL A 144 8.47 6.31 6.97
N ARG A 145 8.18 5.36 7.86
CA ARG A 145 9.15 4.70 8.75
C ARG A 145 9.40 3.26 8.38
N GLY A 146 8.42 2.60 7.77
CA GLY A 146 8.56 1.20 7.38
C GLY A 146 7.63 0.77 6.26
N VAL A 147 7.99 -0.32 5.59
CA VAL A 147 7.23 -0.92 4.49
C VAL A 147 7.08 -2.42 4.68
N ALA A 148 5.85 -2.89 4.77
CA ALA A 148 5.50 -4.31 4.70
C ALA A 148 5.00 -4.67 3.29
N ALA A 149 5.85 -5.27 2.48
CA ALA A 149 5.53 -5.74 1.14
C ALA A 149 5.09 -7.22 1.18
N LEU A 150 3.82 -7.46 0.85
CA LEU A 150 3.17 -8.77 0.96
C LEU A 150 3.01 -9.37 -0.44
N ALA A 151 3.70 -10.48 -0.72
CA ALA A 151 3.75 -11.11 -2.04
C ALA A 151 3.96 -10.08 -3.16
N PRO A 152 4.95 -9.17 -3.05
CA PRO A 152 5.08 -8.05 -3.97
C PRO A 152 5.40 -8.50 -5.39
N TRP A 153 4.93 -7.75 -6.37
CA TRP A 153 5.34 -7.91 -7.76
C TRP A 153 6.60 -7.08 -8.01
N LEU A 154 7.75 -7.74 -8.10
CA LEU A 154 9.06 -7.10 -8.22
C LEU A 154 9.76 -7.55 -9.51
N PRO A 155 9.62 -6.82 -10.61
CA PRO A 155 10.44 -7.03 -11.80
C PRO A 155 11.90 -6.64 -11.51
N PRO A 156 12.86 -7.13 -12.31
CA PRO A 156 14.26 -6.72 -12.22
C PRO A 156 14.43 -5.18 -12.32
N GLY A 157 15.42 -4.64 -11.60
CA GLY A 157 15.75 -3.22 -11.66
C GLY A 157 14.86 -2.32 -10.79
N GLU A 158 14.11 -2.88 -9.83
CA GLU A 158 13.41 -2.04 -8.85
C GLU A 158 14.39 -1.24 -8.00
N PRO A 159 14.18 0.08 -7.83
CA PRO A 159 15.08 0.94 -7.07
C PRO A 159 15.12 0.56 -5.59
N LEU A 160 16.25 0.91 -4.95
CA LEU A 160 16.53 0.60 -3.55
C LEU A 160 16.83 1.84 -2.71
N THR A 161 17.32 2.92 -3.33
CA THR A 161 17.83 4.11 -2.62
C THR A 161 16.78 4.78 -1.73
N GLN A 162 15.52 4.72 -2.11
CA GLN A 162 14.40 5.25 -1.32
C GLN A 162 14.13 4.45 -0.03
N LEU A 163 14.77 3.30 0.16
CA LEU A 163 14.68 2.48 1.36
C LEU A 163 15.68 2.91 2.46
N ALA A 164 16.55 3.87 2.18
CA ALA A 164 17.50 4.38 3.18
C ALA A 164 16.76 4.78 4.47
N ASP A 165 17.28 4.30 5.60
CA ASP A 165 16.71 4.52 6.94
C ASP A 165 15.29 3.98 7.17
N ARG A 166 14.80 3.07 6.32
CA ARG A 166 13.48 2.44 6.46
C ARG A 166 13.57 1.02 6.99
N ASN A 167 12.59 0.65 7.80
CA ASN A 167 12.37 -0.75 8.14
C ASN A 167 11.62 -1.43 6.98
N VAL A 168 12.08 -2.58 6.53
CA VAL A 168 11.48 -3.31 5.41
C VAL A 168 11.11 -4.72 5.84
N LEU A 169 9.86 -5.10 5.59
CA LEU A 169 9.37 -6.47 5.72
C LEU A 169 8.93 -6.97 4.35
N ILE A 170 9.47 -8.09 3.91
CA ILE A 170 9.00 -8.80 2.72
C ILE A 170 8.44 -10.15 3.15
N ALA A 171 7.15 -10.37 2.96
CA ALA A 171 6.48 -11.62 3.26
C ALA A 171 5.93 -12.26 2.00
N HIS A 172 6.12 -13.57 1.81
CA HIS A 172 5.74 -14.26 0.59
C HIS A 172 5.16 -15.65 0.86
N GLY A 173 4.20 -16.06 0.03
CA GLY A 173 3.64 -17.42 0.05
C GLY A 173 4.55 -18.43 -0.66
N THR A 174 4.85 -19.58 -0.04
CA THR A 174 5.76 -20.57 -0.63
C THR A 174 5.18 -21.30 -1.84
N SER A 175 3.89 -21.19 -2.09
CA SER A 175 3.18 -21.76 -3.24
C SER A 175 2.56 -20.65 -4.10
N ASP A 176 3.12 -19.44 -4.07
CA ASP A 176 2.69 -18.35 -4.93
C ASP A 176 3.06 -18.65 -6.39
N ARG A 177 2.07 -18.55 -7.29
CA ARG A 177 2.23 -18.78 -8.74
C ARG A 177 1.96 -17.50 -9.55
N VAL A 178 1.71 -16.38 -8.88
CA VAL A 178 1.40 -15.10 -9.51
C VAL A 178 2.61 -14.17 -9.46
N THR A 179 3.27 -14.10 -8.30
CA THR A 179 4.50 -13.34 -8.12
C THR A 179 5.63 -14.24 -7.66
N SER A 180 6.88 -13.88 -7.98
CA SER A 180 8.05 -14.69 -7.71
C SER A 180 8.53 -14.53 -6.27
N LEU A 181 8.59 -15.65 -5.53
CA LEU A 181 9.25 -15.69 -4.22
C LEU A 181 10.75 -15.41 -4.36
N ASP A 182 11.40 -15.93 -5.40
CA ASP A 182 12.85 -15.73 -5.60
C ASP A 182 13.18 -14.26 -5.89
N ALA A 183 12.34 -13.57 -6.70
CA ALA A 183 12.49 -12.14 -6.91
C ALA A 183 12.34 -11.34 -5.60
N SER A 184 11.40 -11.71 -4.74
CA SER A 184 11.24 -11.11 -3.43
C SER A 184 12.43 -11.34 -2.51
N LEU A 185 13.02 -12.53 -2.52
CA LEU A 185 14.21 -12.86 -1.72
C LEU A 185 15.47 -12.16 -2.28
N SER A 186 15.59 -12.02 -3.61
CA SER A 186 16.69 -11.27 -4.22
C SER A 186 16.60 -9.79 -3.83
N TYR A 187 15.44 -9.18 -4.03
CA TYR A 187 15.21 -7.79 -3.64
C TYR A 187 15.48 -7.54 -2.15
N ALA A 188 15.08 -8.48 -1.28
CA ALA A 188 15.34 -8.37 0.16
C ALA A 188 16.85 -8.36 0.48
N ARG A 189 17.66 -9.19 -0.20
CA ARG A 189 19.12 -9.21 -0.03
C ARG A 189 19.76 -7.88 -0.48
N GLU A 190 19.33 -7.37 -1.62
CA GLU A 190 19.81 -6.09 -2.15
C GLU A 190 19.39 -4.91 -1.26
N ALA A 191 18.13 -4.91 -0.79
CA ALA A 191 17.60 -3.89 0.11
C ALA A 191 18.35 -3.84 1.46
N ALA A 192 18.88 -4.98 1.94
CA ALA A 192 19.61 -5.04 3.21
C ALA A 192 20.91 -4.22 3.24
N VAL A 193 21.42 -3.83 2.07
CA VAL A 193 22.60 -2.94 1.96
C VAL A 193 22.25 -1.47 2.22
N VAL A 194 20.98 -1.10 2.01
CA VAL A 194 20.53 0.31 2.01
C VAL A 194 19.59 0.60 3.17
N ALA A 195 18.67 -0.31 3.46
CA ALA A 195 17.63 -0.12 4.46
C ALA A 195 18.17 -0.21 5.89
N ARG A 196 17.49 0.43 6.85
CA ARG A 196 17.80 0.30 8.29
C ARG A 196 17.71 -1.17 8.75
N SER A 197 16.69 -1.87 8.35
CA SER A 197 16.49 -3.29 8.61
C SER A 197 15.69 -3.97 7.51
N VAL A 198 15.98 -5.24 7.24
CA VAL A 198 15.19 -6.05 6.32
C VAL A 198 14.81 -7.36 6.98
N GLN A 199 13.53 -7.63 7.05
CA GLN A 199 12.97 -8.89 7.52
C GLN A 199 12.31 -9.64 6.37
N THR A 200 12.53 -10.95 6.29
CA THR A 200 11.82 -11.82 5.35
C THR A 200 10.98 -12.83 6.10
N ARG A 201 9.76 -13.10 5.62
CA ARG A 201 8.88 -14.14 6.16
C ARG A 201 8.27 -14.95 5.03
N ARG A 202 8.26 -16.26 5.18
CA ARG A 202 7.64 -17.20 4.23
C ARG A 202 6.48 -17.91 4.93
N PHE A 203 5.35 -17.99 4.24
CA PHE A 203 4.16 -18.67 4.74
C PHE A 203 3.69 -19.77 3.79
N PRO A 204 3.20 -20.90 4.29
CA PRO A 204 2.51 -21.87 3.44
C PRO A 204 1.30 -21.23 2.78
N GLY A 205 1.17 -21.34 1.46
CA GLY A 205 0.05 -20.82 0.69
C GLY A 205 0.46 -20.00 -0.52
N GLY A 206 -0.55 -19.55 -1.27
CA GLY A 206 -0.38 -18.82 -2.52
C GLY A 206 -0.59 -17.32 -2.37
N HIS A 207 -0.65 -16.66 -3.52
CA HIS A 207 -0.72 -15.20 -3.68
C HIS A 207 -1.81 -14.51 -2.88
N ALA A 208 -2.98 -15.13 -2.74
CA ALA A 208 -4.14 -14.50 -2.12
C ALA A 208 -4.05 -14.38 -0.58
N MET A 209 -3.02 -14.93 0.08
CA MET A 209 -2.83 -14.88 1.53
C MET A 209 -4.01 -15.45 2.35
N VAL A 210 -4.81 -16.36 1.75
CA VAL A 210 -6.02 -16.91 2.40
C VAL A 210 -5.63 -17.94 3.46
N ARG A 211 -4.65 -18.81 3.14
CA ARG A 211 -4.19 -19.82 4.08
C ARG A 211 -3.41 -19.17 5.21
N GLY A 212 -3.93 -19.33 6.44
CA GLY A 212 -3.31 -18.73 7.61
C GLY A 212 -3.39 -17.19 7.64
N ALA A 213 -4.46 -16.61 7.11
CA ALA A 213 -4.63 -15.15 6.99
C ALA A 213 -4.33 -14.39 8.30
N GLY A 214 -4.72 -14.95 9.46
CA GLY A 214 -4.42 -14.34 10.76
C GLY A 214 -2.92 -14.14 11.03
N ARG A 215 -2.04 -15.01 10.49
CA ARG A 215 -0.58 -14.87 10.65
C ARG A 215 -0.05 -13.67 9.85
N TRP A 216 -0.59 -13.44 8.65
CA TRP A 216 -0.26 -12.27 7.83
C TRP A 216 -0.70 -10.97 8.51
N HIS A 217 -1.94 -10.96 9.04
CA HIS A 217 -2.48 -9.80 9.75
C HIS A 217 -1.67 -9.48 11.00
N GLN A 218 -1.32 -10.50 11.79
CA GLN A 218 -0.51 -10.33 12.99
C GLN A 218 0.92 -9.87 12.68
N LEU A 219 1.50 -10.37 11.58
CA LEU A 219 2.84 -9.97 11.14
C LEU A 219 2.88 -8.48 10.81
N VAL A 220 1.91 -8.00 10.02
CA VAL A 220 1.82 -6.57 9.66
C VAL A 220 1.59 -5.70 10.88
N TYR A 221 0.71 -6.12 11.79
CA TYR A 221 0.47 -5.41 13.04
C TYR A 221 1.74 -5.25 13.88
N ARG A 222 2.48 -6.35 14.12
CA ARG A 222 3.74 -6.30 14.90
C ARG A 222 4.79 -5.44 14.21
N PHE A 223 4.96 -5.64 12.91
CA PHE A 223 5.91 -4.84 12.14
C PHE A 223 5.60 -3.34 12.20
N ALA A 224 4.31 -2.97 12.16
CA ALA A 224 3.90 -1.57 12.30
C ALA A 224 4.27 -1.01 13.69
N LEU A 225 4.01 -1.75 14.76
CA LEU A 225 4.40 -1.35 16.12
C LEU A 225 5.91 -1.16 16.24
N ASP A 226 6.68 -2.16 15.77
CA ASP A 226 8.16 -2.14 15.86
C ASP A 226 8.75 -0.96 15.04
N SER A 227 8.10 -0.60 13.93
CA SER A 227 8.59 0.49 13.06
C SER A 227 8.20 1.88 13.54
N LEU A 228 7.17 2.00 14.37
CA LEU A 228 6.63 3.27 14.87
C LEU A 228 7.05 3.55 16.31
N GLY A 229 7.43 2.55 17.07
CA GLY A 229 7.80 2.66 18.49
C GLY A 229 9.30 2.72 18.76
N GLY A 230 10.13 2.77 17.71
CA GLY A 230 11.60 2.80 17.79
C GLY A 230 12.19 4.19 17.60
#